data_1825e92e3e97d0844584f652807e56bf
#
_entry.id   1825e92e3e97d0844584f652807e56bf
#
_cell.length_a   1.000
_cell.length_b   1.000
_cell.length_c   1.000
_cell.angle_alpha   90.00
_cell.angle_beta   90.00
_cell.angle_gamma   90.00
#
_symmetry.space_group_name_H-M   'P 1'
#
loop_
_entity.id
_entity.type
_entity.pdbx_description
1 polymer ?
#
loop_
_entity_poly.entity_id
_entity_poly.type
_entity_poly.pdbx_seq_one_letter_code
_entity_poly.pdbx_strand_id
1 'polypeptide(L)'
;MQEVLRFVEAQAPSPARDRIRFILRFMEAVGLRSAELLSATLGDIHKEPEGWFMHVTGKGNRRRVVAIPGQAFTALQRYLSERGLDGIETAAPHAPLLANVSDAMEPVSYQALYKHVRSWISKAISQAELPAKERLKLSRAPTHWLRHTFGTRGVARGVPIDVLQAQMGHSSSAITTGLYGRAPLGRRADELQKAFN
;
A
#
# COMPACT_ATOMS: atom_id res chain seq x y z
N MET A 1 6.63 -8.64 -8.57
CA MET A 1 6.35 -8.32 -7.16
C MET A 1 6.76 -9.45 -6.22
N GLN A 2 6.28 -10.65 -6.41
CA GLN A 2 6.61 -11.79 -5.52
C GLN A 2 8.11 -12.02 -5.36
N GLU A 3 8.90 -11.96 -6.45
CA GLU A 3 10.36 -12.10 -6.38
C GLU A 3 11.01 -11.01 -5.52
N VAL A 4 10.54 -9.75 -5.65
CA VAL A 4 11.04 -8.65 -4.83
C VAL A 4 10.70 -8.88 -3.36
N LEU A 5 9.50 -9.34 -3.05
CA LEU A 5 9.10 -9.68 -1.68
C LEU A 5 9.90 -10.84 -1.11
N ARG A 6 10.11 -11.94 -1.86
CA ARG A 6 10.96 -13.06 -1.45
C ARG A 6 12.38 -12.59 -1.13
N PHE A 7 12.96 -11.77 -2.01
CA PHE A 7 14.27 -11.20 -1.79
C PHE A 7 14.32 -10.39 -0.48
N VAL A 8 13.33 -9.49 -0.26
CA VAL A 8 13.26 -8.67 0.96
C VAL A 8 13.12 -9.54 2.21
N GLU A 9 12.29 -10.57 2.16
CA GLU A 9 12.04 -11.46 3.29
C GLU A 9 13.25 -12.35 3.64
N ALA A 10 14.09 -12.66 2.66
CA ALA A 10 15.34 -13.40 2.85
C ALA A 10 16.48 -12.56 3.47
N GLN A 11 16.36 -11.23 3.51
CA GLN A 11 17.39 -10.39 4.11
C GLN A 11 17.32 -10.40 5.63
N ALA A 12 18.47 -10.16 6.28
CA ALA A 12 18.54 -10.02 7.73
C ALA A 12 17.61 -8.90 8.24
N PRO A 13 17.00 -9.03 9.42
CA PRO A 13 16.17 -7.99 10.03
C PRO A 13 16.92 -6.66 10.13
N SER A 14 16.27 -5.59 9.71
CA SER A 14 16.78 -4.23 9.81
C SER A 14 15.63 -3.22 9.61
N PRO A 15 15.73 -2.00 10.16
CA PRO A 15 14.71 -0.97 9.96
C PRO A 15 14.43 -0.67 8.47
N ALA A 16 15.44 -0.72 7.63
CA ALA A 16 15.31 -0.52 6.20
C ALA A 16 14.54 -1.67 5.51
N ARG A 17 14.84 -2.94 5.90
CA ARG A 17 14.12 -4.13 5.40
C ARG A 17 12.65 -4.10 5.84
N ASP A 18 12.38 -3.80 7.10
CA ASP A 18 11.02 -3.84 7.62
C ASP A 18 10.16 -2.71 7.05
N ARG A 19 10.76 -1.56 6.82
CA ARG A 19 10.12 -0.47 6.08
C ARG A 19 9.77 -0.87 4.64
N ILE A 20 10.68 -1.43 3.86
CA ILE A 20 10.38 -1.81 2.48
C ILE A 20 9.35 -2.95 2.43
N ARG A 21 9.42 -3.90 3.35
CA ARG A 21 8.43 -4.97 3.49
C ARG A 21 7.03 -4.39 3.71
N PHE A 22 6.89 -3.43 4.65
CA PHE A 22 5.64 -2.72 4.88
C PHE A 22 5.16 -2.00 3.62
N ILE A 23 5.99 -1.18 2.98
CA ILE A 23 5.62 -0.43 1.78
C ILE A 23 5.09 -1.37 0.70
N LEU A 24 5.81 -2.46 0.40
CA LEU A 24 5.43 -3.39 -0.64
C LEU A 24 4.10 -4.10 -0.31
N ARG A 25 3.98 -4.67 0.89
CA ARG A 25 2.78 -5.41 1.30
C ARG A 25 1.56 -4.50 1.41
N PHE A 26 1.73 -3.33 2.03
CA PHE A 26 0.62 -2.40 2.25
C PHE A 26 0.13 -1.78 0.95
N MET A 27 1.03 -1.24 0.13
CA MET A 27 0.62 -0.62 -1.12
C MET A 27 0.05 -1.62 -2.14
N GLU A 28 0.56 -2.85 -2.16
CA GLU A 28 0.05 -3.92 -3.00
C GLU A 28 -1.38 -4.33 -2.64
N ALA A 29 -1.74 -4.26 -1.36
CA ALA A 29 -3.05 -4.71 -0.86
C ALA A 29 -4.08 -3.57 -0.72
N VAL A 30 -3.63 -2.32 -0.52
CA VAL A 30 -4.51 -1.16 -0.32
C VAL A 30 -4.66 -0.29 -1.58
N GLY A 31 -3.66 -0.28 -2.46
CA GLY A 31 -3.71 0.42 -3.73
C GLY A 31 -3.57 1.95 -3.64
N LEU A 32 -2.90 2.47 -2.63
CA LEU A 32 -2.67 3.92 -2.44
C LEU A 32 -1.79 4.52 -3.54
N ARG A 33 -1.92 5.84 -3.73
CA ARG A 33 -0.89 6.64 -4.41
C ARG A 33 0.28 6.89 -3.45
N SER A 34 1.49 7.07 -4.00
CA SER A 34 2.67 7.36 -3.15
C SER A 34 2.47 8.62 -2.29
N ALA A 35 1.86 9.67 -2.86
CA ALA A 35 1.55 10.88 -2.11
C ALA A 35 0.55 10.64 -0.98
N GLU A 36 -0.44 9.77 -1.19
CA GLU A 36 -1.43 9.40 -0.19
C GLU A 36 -0.79 8.61 0.98
N LEU A 37 0.13 7.70 0.67
CA LEU A 37 0.90 6.98 1.70
C LEU A 37 1.76 7.94 2.53
N LEU A 38 2.39 8.93 1.88
CA LEU A 38 3.29 9.87 2.53
C LEU A 38 2.57 10.93 3.38
N SER A 39 1.34 11.30 3.00
CA SER A 39 0.54 12.27 3.74
C SER A 39 -0.35 11.65 4.82
N ALA A 40 -0.46 10.32 4.85
CA ALA A 40 -1.30 9.63 5.81
C ALA A 40 -0.68 9.60 7.20
N THR A 41 -1.54 9.69 8.21
CA THR A 41 -1.21 9.54 9.63
C THR A 41 -1.86 8.29 10.21
N LEU A 42 -1.45 7.88 11.39
CA LEU A 42 -2.07 6.75 12.09
C LEU A 42 -3.52 7.07 12.50
N GLY A 43 -3.84 8.33 12.76
CA GLY A 43 -5.21 8.79 13.05
C GLY A 43 -6.17 8.72 11.85
N ASP A 44 -5.66 8.55 10.63
CA ASP A 44 -6.51 8.30 9.46
C ASP A 44 -7.06 6.87 9.43
N ILE A 45 -6.54 5.96 10.26
CA ILE A 45 -6.92 4.54 10.29
C ILE A 45 -7.89 4.30 11.44
N HIS A 46 -8.99 3.64 11.16
CA HIS A 46 -10.05 3.35 12.13
C HIS A 46 -10.62 1.95 11.90
N LYS A 47 -11.20 1.41 12.97
CA LYS A 47 -11.87 0.11 12.96
C LYS A 47 -13.37 0.32 12.85
N GLU A 48 -14.00 -0.42 11.97
CA GLU A 48 -15.44 -0.53 11.79
C GLU A 48 -15.85 -2.00 11.97
N PRO A 49 -17.17 -2.31 12.12
CA PRO A 49 -17.62 -3.70 12.24
C PRO A 49 -17.14 -4.59 11.08
N GLU A 50 -17.04 -4.04 9.87
CA GLU A 50 -16.63 -4.72 8.65
C GLU A 50 -15.11 -4.89 8.51
N GLY A 51 -14.30 -4.25 9.37
CA GLY A 51 -12.85 -4.34 9.33
C GLY A 51 -12.11 -3.03 9.54
N TRP A 52 -10.88 -2.98 9.06
CA TRP A 52 -10.03 -1.80 9.13
C TRP A 52 -10.13 -0.94 7.89
N PHE A 53 -10.23 0.37 8.09
CA PHE A 53 -10.38 1.35 7.03
C PHE A 53 -9.42 2.52 7.24
N MET A 54 -9.17 3.28 6.17
CA MET A 54 -8.35 4.49 6.23
C MET A 54 -8.99 5.61 5.43
N HIS A 55 -9.05 6.80 6.01
CA HIS A 55 -9.39 8.03 5.31
C HIS A 55 -8.22 8.47 4.43
N VAL A 56 -8.50 8.78 3.18
CA VAL A 56 -7.48 9.19 2.20
C VAL A 56 -7.92 10.46 1.51
N THR A 57 -7.05 11.45 1.52
CA THR A 57 -7.24 12.69 0.75
C THR A 57 -6.42 12.60 -0.54
N GLY A 58 -7.11 12.57 -1.67
CA GLY A 58 -6.50 12.45 -2.99
C GLY A 58 -6.35 13.79 -3.72
N LYS A 59 -5.99 13.73 -4.99
CA LYS A 59 -5.85 14.91 -5.86
C LYS A 59 -7.15 15.74 -5.87
N GLY A 60 -7.02 17.06 -5.75
CA GLY A 60 -8.15 17.99 -5.70
C GLY A 60 -8.93 17.93 -4.38
N ASN A 61 -8.27 17.57 -3.28
CA ASN A 61 -8.85 17.48 -1.93
C ASN A 61 -10.05 16.52 -1.83
N ARG A 62 -10.13 15.53 -2.74
CA ARG A 62 -11.22 14.55 -2.73
C ARG A 62 -10.94 13.48 -1.67
N ARG A 63 -11.84 13.40 -0.70
CA ARG A 63 -11.79 12.38 0.36
C ARG A 63 -12.43 11.08 -0.10
N ARG A 64 -11.83 9.96 0.29
CA ARG A 64 -12.41 8.62 0.19
C ARG A 64 -11.98 7.77 1.36
N VAL A 65 -12.72 6.71 1.59
CA VAL A 65 -12.35 5.67 2.54
C VAL A 65 -11.85 4.47 1.77
N VAL A 66 -10.74 3.89 2.18
CA VAL A 66 -10.16 2.67 1.61
C VAL A 66 -10.19 1.56 2.66
N ALA A 67 -10.51 0.35 2.23
CA ALA A 67 -10.42 -0.82 3.10
C ALA A 67 -8.96 -1.27 3.23
N ILE A 68 -8.59 -1.75 4.40
CA ILE A 68 -7.29 -2.33 4.71
C ILE A 68 -7.48 -3.83 4.93
N PRO A 69 -7.13 -4.70 3.96
CA PRO A 69 -7.21 -6.15 4.12
C PRO A 69 -6.33 -6.65 5.26
N GLY A 70 -6.65 -7.82 5.84
CA GLY A 70 -5.96 -8.37 7.01
C GLY A 70 -4.45 -8.51 6.81
N GLN A 71 -3.99 -8.94 5.63
CA GLN A 71 -2.54 -9.00 5.32
C GLN A 71 -1.85 -7.62 5.37
N ALA A 72 -2.53 -6.58 4.89
CA ALA A 72 -1.99 -5.22 4.93
C ALA A 72 -1.96 -4.71 6.37
N PHE A 73 -3.00 -4.99 7.14
CA PHE A 73 -3.05 -4.64 8.56
C PHE A 73 -1.95 -5.34 9.37
N THR A 74 -1.75 -6.63 9.16
CA THR A 74 -0.64 -7.38 9.78
C THR A 74 0.73 -6.80 9.42
N ALA A 75 0.92 -6.40 8.15
CA ALA A 75 2.16 -5.76 7.74
C ALA A 75 2.36 -4.40 8.41
N LEU A 76 1.28 -3.64 8.59
CA LEU A 76 1.30 -2.38 9.33
C LEU A 76 1.63 -2.60 10.81
N GLN A 77 0.96 -3.53 11.49
CA GLN A 77 1.24 -3.83 12.91
C GLN A 77 2.71 -4.20 13.13
N ARG A 78 3.28 -5.07 12.28
CA ARG A 78 4.70 -5.40 12.33
C ARG A 78 5.59 -4.18 12.18
N TYR A 79 5.27 -3.32 11.20
CA TYR A 79 6.04 -2.10 10.98
C TYR A 79 5.94 -1.12 12.17
N LEU A 80 4.79 -1.02 12.83
CA LEU A 80 4.62 -0.23 14.05
C LEU A 80 5.46 -0.79 15.20
N SER A 81 5.42 -2.10 15.41
CA SER A 81 6.25 -2.77 16.43
C SER A 81 7.74 -2.54 16.20
N GLU A 82 8.23 -2.59 14.95
CA GLU A 82 9.62 -2.27 14.59
C GLU A 82 9.99 -0.79 14.85
N ARG A 83 8.99 0.09 14.93
CA ARG A 83 9.15 1.49 15.35
C ARG A 83 9.05 1.71 16.86
N GLY A 84 8.85 0.65 17.65
CA GLY A 84 8.61 0.74 19.09
C GLY A 84 7.22 1.25 19.46
N LEU A 85 6.23 1.08 18.56
CA LEU A 85 4.83 1.44 18.79
C LEU A 85 4.02 0.18 19.06
N ASP A 86 3.26 0.16 20.16
CA ASP A 86 2.47 -1.00 20.58
C ASP A 86 1.24 -1.27 19.71
N GLY A 87 0.85 -0.32 18.89
CA GLY A 87 -0.27 -0.46 17.94
C GLY A 87 -0.86 0.88 17.52
N ILE A 88 -1.90 0.82 16.69
CA ILE A 88 -2.60 2.03 16.19
C ILE A 88 -3.37 2.72 17.33
N GLU A 89 -3.95 1.93 18.22
CA GLU A 89 -4.83 2.44 19.29
C GLU A 89 -4.06 3.25 20.35
N THR A 90 -2.77 2.96 20.53
CA THR A 90 -1.89 3.62 21.50
C THR A 90 -0.98 4.66 20.88
N ALA A 91 -0.84 4.65 19.56
CA ALA A 91 0.01 5.59 18.85
C ALA A 91 -0.60 7.00 18.78
N ALA A 92 0.25 8.02 18.76
CA ALA A 92 -0.18 9.39 18.54
C ALA A 92 -0.91 9.53 17.19
N PRO A 93 -2.16 10.04 17.14
CA PRO A 93 -2.92 10.08 15.88
C PRO A 93 -2.24 10.85 14.75
N HIS A 94 -1.44 11.85 15.08
CA HIS A 94 -0.69 12.66 14.11
C HIS A 94 0.63 12.02 13.66
N ALA A 95 1.02 10.88 14.23
CA ALA A 95 2.22 10.16 13.80
C ALA A 95 2.07 9.72 12.34
N PRO A 96 3.10 9.93 11.48
CA PRO A 96 3.01 9.56 10.08
C PRO A 96 2.89 8.05 9.91
N LEU A 97 2.03 7.63 8.96
CA LEU A 97 1.89 6.23 8.59
C LEU A 97 3.23 5.64 8.13
N LEU A 98 3.98 6.39 7.31
CA LEU A 98 5.34 6.06 6.91
C LEU A 98 6.32 7.11 7.44
N ALA A 99 7.03 6.77 8.53
CA ALA A 99 7.94 7.68 9.21
C ALA A 99 9.38 7.59 8.71
N ASN A 100 10.17 8.60 9.01
CA ASN A 100 11.62 8.60 8.81
C ASN A 100 12.29 7.57 9.75
N VAL A 101 13.48 7.06 9.38
CA VAL A 101 14.23 6.11 10.24
C VAL A 101 14.82 6.81 11.44
N SER A 102 15.26 8.06 11.25
CA SER A 102 15.91 8.87 12.29
C SER A 102 14.90 9.57 13.22
N ASP A 103 13.66 9.76 12.77
CA ASP A 103 12.62 10.42 13.54
C ASP A 103 11.25 9.78 13.24
N ALA A 104 10.68 9.15 14.26
CA ALA A 104 9.40 8.44 14.15
C ALA A 104 8.20 9.39 13.95
N MET A 105 8.36 10.68 14.20
CA MET A 105 7.33 11.71 14.03
C MET A 105 7.49 12.51 12.72
N GLU A 106 8.59 12.29 11.99
CA GLU A 106 8.81 12.94 10.71
C GLU A 106 8.38 12.04 9.54
N PRO A 107 7.55 12.54 8.60
CA PRO A 107 7.16 11.77 7.42
C PRO A 107 8.33 11.62 6.44
N VAL A 108 8.33 10.53 5.70
CA VAL A 108 9.31 10.28 4.64
C VAL A 108 9.03 11.20 3.44
N SER A 109 10.06 11.83 2.88
CA SER A 109 9.92 12.59 1.64
C SER A 109 9.67 11.68 0.43
N TYR A 110 9.05 12.22 -0.64
CA TYR A 110 8.83 11.47 -1.88
C TYR A 110 10.15 10.97 -2.50
N GLN A 111 11.20 11.78 -2.45
CA GLN A 111 12.52 11.41 -2.97
C GLN A 111 13.13 10.26 -2.16
N ALA A 112 13.01 10.29 -0.84
CA ALA A 112 13.50 9.22 0.02
C ALA A 112 12.74 7.92 -0.21
N LEU A 113 11.39 7.97 -0.31
CA LEU A 113 10.56 6.82 -0.68
C LEU A 113 11.00 6.24 -2.03
N TYR A 114 11.12 7.08 -3.05
CA TYR A 114 11.51 6.66 -4.40
C TYR A 114 12.88 5.98 -4.40
N LYS A 115 13.90 6.62 -3.80
CA LYS A 115 15.26 6.06 -3.70
C LYS A 115 15.26 4.73 -2.95
N HIS A 116 14.52 4.64 -1.85
CA HIS A 116 14.44 3.44 -1.03
C HIS A 116 13.83 2.27 -1.81
N VAL A 117 12.63 2.46 -2.38
CA VAL A 117 11.95 1.43 -3.17
C VAL A 117 12.81 1.00 -4.37
N ARG A 118 13.39 1.95 -5.09
CA ARG A 118 14.22 1.66 -6.26
C ARG A 118 15.49 0.88 -5.91
N SER A 119 16.16 1.22 -4.81
CA SER A 119 17.34 0.51 -4.33
C SER A 119 17.03 -0.96 -4.05
N TRP A 120 15.94 -1.24 -3.35
CA TRP A 120 15.53 -2.60 -3.04
C TRP A 120 15.10 -3.40 -4.26
N ILE A 121 14.36 -2.79 -5.18
CA ILE A 121 13.99 -3.42 -6.45
C ILE A 121 15.25 -3.75 -7.26
N SER A 122 16.22 -2.82 -7.35
CA SER A 122 17.48 -3.04 -8.08
C SER A 122 18.27 -4.21 -7.50
N LYS A 123 18.40 -4.28 -6.17
CA LYS A 123 19.06 -5.42 -5.48
C LYS A 123 18.34 -6.74 -5.74
N ALA A 124 17.00 -6.76 -5.65
CA ALA A 124 16.22 -7.96 -5.94
C ALA A 124 16.42 -8.44 -7.38
N ILE A 125 16.42 -7.51 -8.35
CA ILE A 125 16.62 -7.83 -9.78
C ILE A 125 18.02 -8.37 -10.06
N SER A 126 19.05 -7.84 -9.37
CA SER A 126 20.43 -8.31 -9.58
C SER A 126 20.66 -9.74 -9.10
N GLN A 127 19.86 -10.22 -8.16
CA GLN A 127 19.95 -11.56 -7.58
C GLN A 127 18.90 -12.54 -8.13
N ALA A 128 17.91 -12.05 -8.85
CA ALA A 128 16.85 -12.90 -9.40
C ALA A 128 17.21 -13.41 -10.81
N GLU A 129 16.94 -14.67 -11.06
CA GLU A 129 16.97 -15.25 -12.41
C GLU A 129 15.75 -14.80 -13.21
N LEU A 130 15.77 -13.58 -13.72
CA LEU A 130 14.69 -13.00 -14.50
C LEU A 130 15.08 -12.88 -15.98
N PRO A 131 14.13 -13.13 -16.90
CA PRO A 131 14.33 -12.82 -18.32
C PRO A 131 14.70 -11.34 -18.51
N ALA A 132 15.57 -11.06 -19.49
CA ALA A 132 16.07 -9.69 -19.75
C ALA A 132 14.95 -8.65 -19.91
N LYS A 133 13.84 -9.03 -20.56
CA LYS A 133 12.64 -8.18 -20.74
C LYS A 133 11.98 -7.82 -19.41
N GLU A 134 11.84 -8.77 -18.50
CA GLU A 134 11.25 -8.53 -17.17
C GLU A 134 12.19 -7.70 -16.29
N ARG A 135 13.47 -7.98 -16.33
CA ARG A 135 14.51 -7.21 -15.65
C ARG A 135 14.46 -5.73 -16.07
N LEU A 136 14.39 -5.47 -17.39
CA LEU A 136 14.27 -4.10 -17.91
C LEU A 136 12.97 -3.42 -17.48
N LYS A 137 11.84 -4.14 -17.49
CA LYS A 137 10.55 -3.61 -17.03
C LYS A 137 10.59 -3.23 -15.54
N LEU A 138 11.12 -4.09 -14.70
CA LEU A 138 11.23 -3.85 -13.26
C LEU A 138 12.23 -2.73 -12.92
N SER A 139 13.36 -2.65 -13.63
CA SER A 139 14.37 -1.59 -13.41
C SER A 139 13.85 -0.19 -13.71
N ARG A 140 12.82 -0.07 -14.55
CA ARG A 140 12.14 1.18 -14.90
C ARG A 140 10.87 1.43 -14.09
N ALA A 141 10.50 0.50 -13.20
CA ALA A 141 9.25 0.60 -12.44
C ALA A 141 9.28 1.79 -11.49
N PRO A 142 8.40 2.80 -11.66
CA PRO A 142 8.25 3.89 -10.71
C PRO A 142 7.50 3.41 -9.47
N THR A 143 7.48 4.22 -8.40
CA THR A 143 6.67 3.92 -7.19
C THR A 143 5.18 3.70 -7.51
N HIS A 144 4.69 4.30 -8.61
CA HIS A 144 3.32 4.07 -9.12
C HIS A 144 3.07 2.63 -9.59
N TRP A 145 4.14 1.86 -9.86
CA TRP A 145 4.05 0.44 -10.20
C TRP A 145 3.38 -0.38 -9.10
N LEU A 146 3.59 -0.06 -7.81
CA LEU A 146 2.95 -0.76 -6.69
C LEU A 146 1.43 -0.66 -6.78
N ARG A 147 0.91 0.53 -7.06
CA ARG A 147 -0.52 0.74 -7.25
C ARG A 147 -1.04 0.06 -8.53
N HIS A 148 -0.26 0.06 -9.61
CA HIS A 148 -0.62 -0.68 -10.82
C HIS A 148 -0.68 -2.20 -10.55
N THR A 149 0.23 -2.71 -9.72
CA THR A 149 0.22 -4.11 -9.28
C THR A 149 -1.05 -4.44 -8.50
N PHE A 150 -1.51 -3.56 -7.59
CA PHE A 150 -2.80 -3.72 -6.91
C PHE A 150 -3.94 -3.91 -7.92
N GLY A 151 -4.08 -3.00 -8.87
CA GLY A 151 -5.16 -3.06 -9.86
C GLY A 151 -5.11 -4.33 -10.73
N THR A 152 -3.93 -4.68 -11.27
CA THR A 152 -3.77 -5.87 -12.12
C THR A 152 -4.00 -7.16 -11.36
N ARG A 153 -3.53 -7.26 -10.11
CA ARG A 153 -3.77 -8.45 -9.26
C ARG A 153 -5.21 -8.55 -8.80
N GLY A 154 -5.83 -7.43 -8.48
CA GLY A 154 -7.25 -7.40 -8.12
C GLY A 154 -8.12 -7.94 -9.25
N VAL A 155 -7.90 -7.47 -10.48
CA VAL A 155 -8.59 -8.00 -11.66
C VAL A 155 -8.30 -9.49 -11.86
N ALA A 156 -7.04 -9.91 -11.78
CA ALA A 156 -6.65 -11.31 -11.95
C ALA A 156 -7.23 -12.25 -10.87
N ARG A 157 -7.59 -11.71 -9.70
CA ARG A 157 -8.24 -12.44 -8.59
C ARG A 157 -9.76 -12.29 -8.56
N GLY A 158 -10.34 -11.68 -9.58
CA GLY A 158 -11.79 -11.53 -9.70
C GLY A 158 -12.42 -10.47 -8.82
N VAL A 159 -11.63 -9.53 -8.26
CA VAL A 159 -12.22 -8.40 -7.52
C VAL A 159 -13.07 -7.57 -8.47
N PRO A 160 -14.34 -7.28 -8.13
CA PRO A 160 -15.22 -6.50 -8.98
C PRO A 160 -14.63 -5.12 -9.33
N ILE A 161 -14.81 -4.70 -10.56
CA ILE A 161 -14.20 -3.47 -11.10
C ILE A 161 -14.67 -2.23 -10.32
N ASP A 162 -15.93 -2.17 -9.92
CA ASP A 162 -16.49 -1.08 -9.11
C ASP A 162 -15.80 -0.97 -7.73
N VAL A 163 -15.47 -2.13 -7.13
CA VAL A 163 -14.71 -2.20 -5.87
C VAL A 163 -13.30 -1.65 -6.07
N LEU A 164 -12.59 -2.10 -7.11
CA LEU A 164 -11.25 -1.62 -7.43
C LEU A 164 -11.24 -0.11 -7.73
N GLN A 165 -12.21 0.38 -8.50
CA GLN A 165 -12.34 1.80 -8.81
C GLN A 165 -12.58 2.65 -7.57
N ALA A 166 -13.50 2.22 -6.69
CA ALA A 166 -13.78 2.90 -5.43
C ALA A 166 -12.54 2.93 -4.52
N GLN A 167 -11.85 1.80 -4.40
CA GLN A 167 -10.63 1.66 -3.61
C GLN A 167 -9.51 2.55 -4.14
N MET A 168 -9.27 2.52 -5.44
CA MET A 168 -8.23 3.32 -6.08
C MET A 168 -8.57 4.81 -6.20
N GLY A 169 -9.84 5.20 -6.13
CA GLY A 169 -10.28 6.58 -6.33
C GLY A 169 -9.93 7.07 -7.75
N HIS A 170 -10.25 6.26 -8.77
CA HIS A 170 -10.15 6.67 -10.16
C HIS A 170 -11.28 7.64 -10.50
N SER A 171 -10.95 8.86 -10.87
CA SER A 171 -11.92 9.91 -11.22
C SER A 171 -12.51 9.78 -12.64
N SER A 172 -11.97 8.89 -13.45
CA SER A 172 -12.40 8.71 -14.83
C SER A 172 -13.37 7.55 -14.96
N SER A 173 -14.58 7.76 -14.57
CA SER A 173 -15.69 6.97 -15.09
C SER A 173 -16.96 7.81 -15.16
N ALA A 174 -16.92 8.86 -15.94
CA ALA A 174 -18.13 9.54 -16.38
C ALA A 174 -19.12 8.58 -17.10
N ILE A 175 -18.69 7.35 -17.41
CA ILE A 175 -19.49 6.35 -18.11
C ILE A 175 -20.07 5.29 -17.17
N THR A 176 -19.52 5.06 -15.98
CA THR A 176 -20.01 3.97 -15.10
C THR A 176 -20.74 4.46 -13.85
N THR A 177 -20.64 5.73 -13.49
CA THR A 177 -21.29 6.29 -12.29
C THR A 177 -22.80 6.51 -12.44
N GLY A 178 -23.35 6.33 -13.63
CA GLY A 178 -24.79 6.44 -13.86
C GLY A 178 -25.59 5.18 -13.53
N LEU A 179 -24.98 3.98 -13.50
CA LEU A 179 -25.70 2.71 -13.35
C LEU A 179 -25.36 1.93 -12.07
N TYR A 180 -24.17 2.11 -11.48
CA TYR A 180 -23.79 1.39 -10.26
C TYR A 180 -23.16 2.36 -9.28
N GLY A 181 -23.85 2.67 -8.20
CA GLY A 181 -23.32 3.49 -7.11
C GLY A 181 -21.94 3.00 -6.64
N ARG A 182 -21.23 3.83 -5.88
CA ARG A 182 -19.94 3.43 -5.28
C ARG A 182 -20.15 2.15 -4.47
N ALA A 183 -19.26 1.17 -4.64
CA ALA A 183 -19.33 -0.06 -3.86
C ALA A 183 -19.36 0.27 -2.36
N PRO A 184 -20.33 -0.28 -1.59
CA PRO A 184 -20.42 -0.10 -0.15
C PRO A 184 -19.12 -0.50 0.57
N LEU A 185 -18.86 0.07 1.74
CA LEU A 185 -17.63 -0.21 2.51
C LEU A 185 -17.49 -1.70 2.84
N GLY A 186 -18.55 -2.34 3.36
CA GLY A 186 -18.54 -3.76 3.69
C GLY A 186 -18.18 -4.64 2.49
N ARG A 187 -18.83 -4.43 1.34
CA ARG A 187 -18.50 -5.16 0.11
C ARG A 187 -17.04 -4.95 -0.31
N ARG A 188 -16.49 -3.75 -0.17
CA ARG A 188 -15.07 -3.51 -0.48
C ARG A 188 -14.14 -4.25 0.48
N ALA A 189 -14.47 -4.28 1.77
CA ALA A 189 -13.71 -5.03 2.76
C ALA A 189 -13.70 -6.51 2.41
N ASP A 190 -14.87 -7.13 2.18
CA ASP A 190 -15.00 -8.55 1.88
C ASP A 190 -14.22 -8.97 0.63
N GLU A 191 -14.38 -8.23 -0.47
CA GLU A 191 -13.72 -8.56 -1.74
C GLU A 191 -12.20 -8.38 -1.66
N LEU A 192 -11.72 -7.39 -0.91
CA LEU A 192 -10.29 -7.20 -0.70
C LEU A 192 -9.71 -8.23 0.27
N GLN A 193 -10.45 -8.64 1.29
CA GLN A 193 -10.05 -9.74 2.18
C GLN A 193 -9.87 -11.04 1.38
N LYS A 194 -10.85 -11.40 0.54
CA LYS A 194 -10.76 -12.61 -0.33
C LYS A 194 -9.57 -12.56 -1.28
N ALA A 195 -9.25 -11.38 -1.82
CA ALA A 195 -8.22 -11.26 -2.85
C ALA A 195 -6.79 -11.15 -2.30
N PHE A 196 -6.61 -10.65 -1.08
CA PHE A 196 -5.29 -10.27 -0.54
C PHE A 196 -4.98 -10.90 0.83
N ASN A 197 -5.83 -11.75 1.36
CA ASN A 197 -5.57 -12.68 2.47
C ASN A 197 -5.45 -14.09 1.93
#